data_6b83b74cc561d3ee0fd73f9a08a3fe7e
#
_entry.id   6b83b74cc561d3ee0fd73f9a08a3fe7e
#
_cell.length_a   1.000
_cell.length_b   1.000
_cell.length_c   1.000
_cell.angle_alpha   90.00
_cell.angle_beta   90.00
_cell.angle_gamma   90.00
#
_symmetry.space_group_name_H-M   'P 1'
#
loop_
_entity.id
_entity.type
_entity.pdbx_description
1 polymer ?
#
loop_
_entity_poly.entity_id
_entity_poly.type
_entity_poly.pdbx_seq_one_letter_code
_entity_poly.pdbx_strand_id
1 'polypeptide(L)'
;MVKGNQPGVQRAVFDLIQAAGRKTPDHAELDYGHGRIIKRSLWVTDAGDLDFPQVTRVARIRRDRYDLGGALISKEVVHAVTSLDANQASAADLAAIARGQWGIESVHWLRDTAWAEDANTGYAGNGPQVMATFRNIAVSLLYHAGVTEITRTLQAIGRDRTRILSYLPL
;
A
#
# COMPACT_ATOMS: atom_id res chain seq x y z
N MET A 1 2.70 4.14 -8.29
CA MET A 1 4.15 3.91 -8.12
C MET A 1 4.72 3.41 -9.44
N VAL A 2 5.96 3.78 -9.76
CA VAL A 2 6.63 3.34 -11.00
C VAL A 2 7.12 1.91 -10.79
N LYS A 3 6.66 0.98 -11.63
CA LYS A 3 7.04 -0.43 -11.55
C LYS A 3 8.42 -0.67 -12.20
N GLY A 4 9.13 -1.73 -11.77
CA GLY A 4 10.44 -2.08 -12.29
C GLY A 4 10.49 -2.41 -13.80
N ASN A 5 9.33 -2.70 -14.41
CA ASN A 5 9.21 -2.90 -15.86
C ASN A 5 9.16 -1.60 -16.70
N GLN A 6 9.30 -0.43 -16.06
CA GLN A 6 9.37 0.89 -16.69
C GLN A 6 10.72 1.59 -16.36
N PRO A 7 11.86 1.03 -16.75
CA PRO A 7 13.18 1.51 -16.32
C PRO A 7 13.47 2.93 -16.81
N GLY A 8 12.97 3.33 -17.98
CA GLY A 8 13.13 4.69 -18.51
C GLY A 8 12.45 5.74 -17.63
N VAL A 9 11.18 5.51 -17.28
CA VAL A 9 10.44 6.41 -16.39
C VAL A 9 11.09 6.45 -15.00
N GLN A 10 11.49 5.29 -14.48
CA GLN A 10 12.14 5.20 -13.18
C GLN A 10 13.44 6.01 -13.14
N ARG A 11 14.25 5.94 -14.20
CA ARG A 11 15.49 6.71 -14.33
C ARG A 11 15.20 8.20 -14.41
N ALA A 12 14.26 8.63 -15.26
CA ALA A 12 13.90 10.04 -15.40
C ALA A 12 13.38 10.64 -14.08
N VAL A 13 12.54 9.91 -13.34
CA VAL A 13 12.09 10.35 -12.01
C VAL A 13 13.25 10.45 -11.02
N PHE A 14 14.18 9.49 -11.04
CA PHE A 14 15.38 9.57 -10.21
C PHE A 14 16.20 10.82 -10.50
N ASP A 15 16.46 11.10 -11.79
CA ASP A 15 17.27 12.24 -12.23
C ASP A 15 16.60 13.58 -11.85
N LEU A 16 15.26 13.71 -11.99
CA LEU A 16 14.51 14.89 -11.56
C LEU A 16 14.62 15.13 -10.05
N ILE A 17 14.46 14.09 -9.25
CA ILE A 17 14.61 14.18 -7.78
C ILE A 17 16.04 14.55 -7.37
N GLN A 18 17.06 14.04 -8.08
CA GLN A 18 18.46 14.38 -7.83
C GLN A 18 18.74 15.84 -8.22
N ALA A 19 18.25 16.29 -9.37
CA ALA A 19 18.40 17.66 -9.86
C ALA A 19 17.76 18.68 -8.88
N ALA A 20 16.63 18.33 -8.25
CA ALA A 20 15.99 19.17 -7.23
C ALA A 20 16.86 19.37 -5.98
N GLY A 21 17.89 18.55 -5.75
CA GLY A 21 18.92 18.73 -4.73
C GLY A 21 18.45 18.78 -3.27
N ARG A 22 17.20 18.41 -3.00
CA ARG A 22 16.59 18.56 -1.67
C ARG A 22 17.13 17.52 -0.69
N LYS A 23 17.86 17.96 0.32
CA LYS A 23 18.39 17.12 1.41
C LYS A 23 17.29 16.75 2.41
N THR A 24 16.42 17.70 2.73
CA THR A 24 15.31 17.52 3.68
C THR A 24 14.07 16.99 2.94
N PRO A 25 13.38 15.99 3.49
CA PRO A 25 12.11 15.52 2.90
C PRO A 25 11.02 16.60 3.05
N ASP A 26 10.12 16.65 2.08
CA ASP A 26 8.93 17.52 2.11
C ASP A 26 7.89 17.02 3.11
N HIS A 27 7.93 15.71 3.42
CA HIS A 27 7.15 15.10 4.50
C HIS A 27 7.93 13.94 5.11
N ALA A 28 7.86 13.80 6.44
CA ALA A 28 8.44 12.66 7.15
C ALA A 28 7.57 12.28 8.35
N GLU A 29 7.49 10.99 8.61
CA GLU A 29 6.76 10.40 9.72
C GLU A 29 7.54 9.26 10.36
N LEU A 30 7.25 9.01 11.64
CA LEU A 30 7.79 7.90 12.42
C LEU A 30 6.63 7.06 12.95
N ASP A 31 6.72 5.76 12.74
CA ASP A 31 5.82 4.76 13.30
C ASP A 31 6.59 3.84 14.24
N TYR A 32 5.93 3.49 15.34
CA TYR A 32 6.44 2.53 16.32
C TYR A 32 5.48 1.33 16.36
N GLY A 33 5.97 0.14 16.04
CA GLY A 33 5.13 -1.04 16.08
C GLY A 33 5.90 -2.34 15.82
N HIS A 34 5.39 -3.43 16.35
CA HIS A 34 5.97 -4.77 16.16
C HIS A 34 7.48 -4.87 16.47
N GLY A 35 7.94 -4.16 17.51
CA GLY A 35 9.35 -4.17 17.90
C GLY A 35 10.29 -3.42 16.95
N ARG A 36 9.79 -2.47 16.16
CA ARG A 36 10.55 -1.72 15.16
C ARG A 36 10.16 -0.26 15.13
N ILE A 37 11.10 0.57 14.66
CA ILE A 37 10.87 1.97 14.32
C ILE A 37 10.89 2.07 12.80
N ILE A 38 9.85 2.63 12.21
CA ILE A 38 9.74 2.83 10.76
C ILE A 38 9.71 4.33 10.48
N LYS A 39 10.73 4.80 9.77
CA LYS A 39 10.77 6.17 9.26
C LYS A 39 10.39 6.17 7.80
N ARG A 40 9.36 6.94 7.46
CA ARG A 40 8.98 7.21 6.07
C ARG A 40 9.31 8.65 5.74
N SER A 41 9.92 8.85 4.59
CA SER A 41 10.30 10.18 4.09
C SER A 41 9.86 10.30 2.65
N LEU A 42 9.27 11.43 2.28
CA LEU A 42 8.81 11.72 0.94
C LEU A 42 9.45 13.02 0.45
N TRP A 43 9.98 12.98 -0.76
CA TRP A 43 10.44 14.14 -1.54
C TRP A 43 9.58 14.23 -2.78
N VAL A 44 9.07 15.41 -3.09
CA VAL A 44 8.23 15.67 -4.26
C VAL A 44 8.75 16.86 -5.03
N THR A 45 8.76 16.78 -6.35
CA THR A 45 9.11 17.88 -7.23
C THR A 45 8.23 17.86 -8.48
N ASP A 46 8.19 18.96 -9.21
CA ASP A 46 7.48 19.04 -10.48
C ASP A 46 8.09 18.05 -11.49
N ALA A 47 7.23 17.49 -12.34
CA ALA A 47 7.61 16.51 -13.33
C ALA A 47 8.36 17.09 -14.53
N GLY A 48 8.33 18.44 -14.72
CA GLY A 48 8.93 19.09 -15.86
C GLY A 48 8.42 18.50 -17.18
N ASP A 49 9.35 18.21 -18.08
CA ASP A 49 9.06 17.65 -19.42
C ASP A 49 9.08 16.09 -19.41
N LEU A 50 8.79 15.44 -18.28
CA LEU A 50 8.73 13.99 -18.22
C LEU A 50 7.64 13.45 -19.16
N ASP A 51 8.03 12.66 -20.15
CA ASP A 51 7.10 12.00 -21.08
C ASP A 51 6.34 10.88 -20.38
N PHE A 52 5.29 11.28 -19.67
CA PHE A 52 4.35 10.38 -19.01
C PHE A 52 2.96 11.03 -18.99
N PRO A 53 1.89 10.31 -19.42
CA PRO A 53 0.56 10.90 -19.54
C PRO A 53 0.07 11.55 -18.25
N GLN A 54 -0.37 12.82 -18.34
CA GLN A 54 -0.99 13.57 -17.24
C GLN A 54 -0.13 13.73 -15.96
N VAL A 55 1.17 13.46 -16.04
CA VAL A 55 2.04 13.67 -14.88
C VAL A 55 2.21 15.18 -14.62
N THR A 56 2.08 15.57 -13.35
CA THR A 56 2.37 16.92 -12.87
C THR A 56 3.55 16.94 -11.91
N ARG A 57 3.67 15.92 -11.06
CA ARG A 57 4.75 15.82 -10.10
C ARG A 57 5.29 14.39 -9.99
N VAL A 58 6.54 14.32 -9.56
CA VAL A 58 7.24 13.07 -9.27
C VAL A 58 7.64 13.02 -7.79
N ALA A 59 7.70 11.83 -7.23
CA ALA A 59 8.05 11.65 -5.84
C ALA A 59 9.05 10.49 -5.63
N ARG A 60 9.90 10.65 -4.63
CA ARG A 60 10.70 9.59 -4.03
C ARG A 60 10.18 9.31 -2.63
N ILE A 61 9.82 8.07 -2.37
CA ILE A 61 9.37 7.57 -1.08
C ILE A 61 10.47 6.67 -0.54
N ARG A 62 10.97 6.96 0.64
CA ARG A 62 11.98 6.16 1.33
C ARG A 62 11.39 5.63 2.64
N ARG A 63 11.55 4.33 2.87
CA ARG A 63 11.18 3.65 4.09
C ARG A 63 12.42 3.03 4.72
N ASP A 64 12.81 3.56 5.86
CA ASP A 64 13.88 3.01 6.69
C ASP A 64 13.26 2.27 7.88
N ARG A 65 13.71 1.06 8.13
CA ARG A 65 13.32 0.27 9.30
C ARG A 65 14.51 0.14 10.22
N TYR A 66 14.28 0.44 11.48
CA TYR A 66 15.28 0.33 12.54
C TYR A 66 14.76 -0.66 13.60
N ASP A 67 15.68 -1.30 14.31
CA ASP A 67 15.35 -1.99 15.56
C ASP A 67 15.09 -0.98 16.69
N LEU A 68 14.71 -1.47 17.87
CA LEU A 68 14.49 -0.61 19.04
C LEU A 68 15.77 0.02 19.58
N GLY A 69 16.93 -0.51 19.24
CA GLY A 69 18.25 0.05 19.54
C GLY A 69 18.70 1.14 18.57
N GLY A 70 17.92 1.42 17.52
CA GLY A 70 18.22 2.42 16.49
C GLY A 70 19.12 1.92 15.36
N ALA A 71 19.45 0.62 15.28
CA ALA A 71 20.23 0.08 14.18
C ALA A 71 19.33 -0.11 12.93
N LEU A 72 19.85 0.32 11.76
CA LEU A 72 19.15 0.21 10.49
C LEU A 72 19.05 -1.26 10.05
N ILE A 73 17.82 -1.78 9.96
CA ILE A 73 17.53 -3.14 9.49
C ILE A 73 17.40 -3.19 7.98
N SER A 74 16.64 -2.24 7.41
CA SER A 74 16.42 -2.20 5.96
C SER A 74 16.10 -0.80 5.48
N LYS A 75 16.43 -0.57 4.20
CA LYS A 75 16.13 0.66 3.47
C LYS A 75 15.47 0.31 2.15
N GLU A 76 14.33 0.90 1.89
CA GLU A 76 13.58 0.74 0.66
C GLU A 76 13.29 2.10 0.04
N VAL A 77 13.48 2.21 -1.27
CA VAL A 77 13.22 3.44 -2.02
C VAL A 77 12.32 3.10 -3.19
N VAL A 78 11.23 3.85 -3.31
CA VAL A 78 10.26 3.73 -4.39
C VAL A 78 10.09 5.09 -5.06
N HIS A 79 9.98 5.09 -6.39
CA HIS A 79 9.65 6.27 -7.17
C HIS A 79 8.17 6.24 -7.57
N ALA A 80 7.55 7.40 -7.61
CA ALA A 80 6.14 7.56 -7.97
C ALA A 80 5.96 8.75 -8.91
N VAL A 81 4.92 8.68 -9.71
CA VAL A 81 4.39 9.78 -10.53
C VAL A 81 2.96 10.06 -10.10
N THR A 82 2.52 11.30 -10.20
CA THR A 82 1.15 11.72 -9.87
C THR A 82 0.66 12.81 -10.82
N SER A 83 -0.64 12.79 -11.10
CA SER A 83 -1.35 13.87 -11.79
C SER A 83 -1.85 14.96 -10.85
N LEU A 84 -1.72 14.77 -9.52
CA LEU A 84 -2.13 15.76 -8.54
C LEU A 84 -1.08 16.87 -8.42
N ASP A 85 -1.48 18.11 -8.68
CA ASP A 85 -0.63 19.30 -8.51
C ASP A 85 -0.51 19.73 -7.04
N ALA A 86 0.26 20.80 -6.80
CA ALA A 86 0.52 21.28 -5.43
C ALA A 86 -0.71 21.88 -4.74
N ASN A 87 -1.72 22.33 -5.51
CA ASN A 87 -2.96 22.88 -4.99
C ASN A 87 -3.95 21.76 -4.63
N GLN A 88 -3.86 20.61 -5.31
CA GLN A 88 -4.75 19.46 -5.13
C GLN A 88 -4.31 18.53 -4.00
N ALA A 89 -3.00 18.39 -3.79
CA ALA A 89 -2.47 17.50 -2.75
C ALA A 89 -1.13 18.01 -2.19
N SER A 90 -1.05 18.11 -0.87
CA SER A 90 0.20 18.38 -0.16
C SER A 90 1.14 17.17 -0.19
N ALA A 91 2.38 17.32 0.26
CA ALA A 91 3.30 16.20 0.44
C ALA A 91 2.78 15.16 1.46
N ALA A 92 2.07 15.62 2.49
CA ALA A 92 1.44 14.75 3.49
C ALA A 92 0.31 13.91 2.87
N ASP A 93 -0.53 14.52 2.02
CA ASP A 93 -1.60 13.81 1.32
C ASP A 93 -1.04 12.75 0.37
N LEU A 94 0.02 13.08 -0.37
CA LEU A 94 0.71 12.13 -1.24
C LEU A 94 1.33 10.96 -0.44
N ALA A 95 1.88 11.23 0.75
CA ALA A 95 2.38 10.17 1.63
C ALA A 95 1.25 9.27 2.14
N ALA A 96 0.10 9.83 2.49
CA ALA A 96 -1.08 9.08 2.91
C ALA A 96 -1.64 8.22 1.77
N ILE A 97 -1.75 8.76 0.55
CA ILE A 97 -2.19 8.02 -0.65
C ILE A 97 -1.23 6.86 -0.94
N ALA A 98 0.09 7.10 -0.91
CA ALA A 98 1.09 6.07 -1.13
C ALA A 98 0.99 4.95 -0.07
N ARG A 99 0.73 5.30 1.19
CA ARG A 99 0.50 4.33 2.27
C ARG A 99 -0.77 3.52 2.05
N GLY A 100 -1.85 4.16 1.60
CA GLY A 100 -3.11 3.50 1.27
C GLY A 100 -2.96 2.43 0.18
N GLN A 101 -2.06 2.62 -0.78
CA GLN A 101 -1.78 1.62 -1.80
C GLN A 101 -1.20 0.31 -1.21
N TRP A 102 -0.34 0.39 -0.18
CA TRP A 102 0.14 -0.81 0.51
C TRP A 102 -0.97 -1.53 1.29
N GLY A 103 -2.01 -0.80 1.72
CA GLY A 103 -3.22 -1.41 2.28
C GLY A 103 -3.94 -2.31 1.26
N ILE A 104 -4.00 -1.89 0.00
CA ILE A 104 -4.56 -2.69 -1.10
C ILE A 104 -3.73 -3.97 -1.33
N GLU A 105 -2.40 -3.86 -1.34
CA GLU A 105 -1.52 -5.04 -1.45
C GLU A 105 -1.72 -6.02 -0.29
N SER A 106 -1.96 -5.51 0.92
CA SER A 106 -2.27 -6.35 2.09
C SER A 106 -3.59 -7.10 1.93
N VAL A 107 -4.61 -6.49 1.31
CA VAL A 107 -5.87 -7.15 0.99
C VAL A 107 -5.68 -8.22 -0.08
N HIS A 108 -4.88 -7.96 -1.13
CA HIS A 108 -4.54 -8.97 -2.14
C HIS A 108 -3.80 -10.15 -1.49
N TRP A 109 -2.78 -9.88 -0.69
CA TRP A 109 -2.05 -10.92 0.05
C TRP A 109 -2.99 -11.76 0.94
N LEU A 110 -3.97 -11.13 1.61
CA LEU A 110 -4.97 -11.81 2.40
C LEU A 110 -5.82 -12.78 1.56
N ARG A 111 -6.21 -12.35 0.35
CA ARG A 111 -7.00 -13.17 -0.59
C ARG A 111 -6.19 -14.39 -1.06
N ASP A 112 -4.93 -14.19 -1.39
CA ASP A 112 -4.05 -15.25 -1.88
C ASP A 112 -3.70 -16.25 -0.78
N THR A 113 -3.45 -15.78 0.44
CA THR A 113 -2.99 -16.64 1.55
C THR A 113 -4.12 -17.25 2.38
N ALA A 114 -5.13 -16.45 2.79
CA ALA A 114 -6.21 -16.93 3.65
C ALA A 114 -7.27 -17.72 2.90
N TRP A 115 -7.49 -17.41 1.62
CA TRP A 115 -8.49 -18.06 0.77
C TRP A 115 -7.92 -18.83 -0.41
N ALA A 116 -6.60 -18.84 -0.57
CA ALA A 116 -5.91 -19.53 -1.67
C ALA A 116 -6.61 -19.26 -3.02
N GLU A 117 -6.88 -17.96 -3.31
CA GLU A 117 -7.70 -17.57 -4.46
C GLU A 117 -7.09 -18.06 -5.76
N ASP A 118 -5.75 -17.96 -5.90
CA ASP A 118 -5.00 -18.42 -7.05
C ASP A 118 -4.94 -19.96 -7.18
N ALA A 119 -5.10 -20.67 -6.06
CA ALA A 119 -5.11 -22.13 -6.05
C ALA A 119 -6.51 -22.73 -6.36
N ASN A 120 -7.53 -21.90 -6.50
CA ASN A 120 -8.89 -22.35 -6.78
C ASN A 120 -9.03 -22.70 -8.27
N THR A 121 -9.26 -23.97 -8.57
CA THR A 121 -9.43 -24.51 -9.93
C THR A 121 -10.86 -24.47 -10.48
N GLY A 122 -11.78 -23.88 -9.75
CA GLY A 122 -13.20 -23.78 -10.13
C GLY A 122 -13.46 -22.66 -11.16
N TYR A 123 -13.02 -22.83 -12.40
CA TYR A 123 -13.14 -21.81 -13.47
C TYR A 123 -14.42 -21.92 -14.32
N ALA A 124 -15.44 -22.66 -13.89
CA ALA A 124 -16.65 -22.83 -14.67
C ALA A 124 -17.59 -21.62 -14.56
N GLY A 125 -17.96 -21.03 -15.71
CA GLY A 125 -18.92 -19.92 -15.81
C GLY A 125 -18.56 -18.71 -14.94
N ASN A 126 -19.56 -18.14 -14.25
CA ASN A 126 -19.39 -16.98 -13.38
C ASN A 126 -18.93 -17.35 -11.95
N GLY A 127 -18.60 -18.62 -11.69
CA GLY A 127 -18.19 -19.10 -10.37
C GLY A 127 -17.07 -18.30 -9.73
N PRO A 128 -15.94 -18.03 -10.42
CA PRO A 128 -14.84 -17.23 -9.89
C PRO A 128 -15.25 -15.82 -9.48
N GLN A 129 -16.05 -15.14 -10.30
CA GLN A 129 -16.55 -13.79 -10.00
C GLN A 129 -17.46 -13.76 -8.77
N VAL A 130 -18.37 -14.71 -8.66
CA VAL A 130 -19.28 -14.85 -7.53
C VAL A 130 -18.48 -15.09 -6.23
N MET A 131 -17.51 -15.99 -6.26
CA MET A 131 -16.65 -16.27 -5.10
C MET A 131 -15.80 -15.07 -4.71
N ALA A 132 -15.24 -14.34 -5.67
CA ALA A 132 -14.51 -13.10 -5.40
C ALA A 132 -15.41 -12.04 -4.73
N THR A 133 -16.67 -11.92 -5.18
CA THR A 133 -17.66 -11.02 -4.61
C THR A 133 -17.97 -11.39 -3.16
N PHE A 134 -18.22 -12.66 -2.85
CA PHE A 134 -18.47 -13.11 -1.47
C PHE A 134 -17.27 -12.85 -0.56
N ARG A 135 -16.05 -13.09 -1.03
CA ARG A 135 -14.83 -12.79 -0.26
C ARG A 135 -14.69 -11.30 0.02
N ASN A 136 -14.97 -10.45 -0.97
CA ASN A 136 -14.95 -9.00 -0.77
C ASN A 136 -15.99 -8.54 0.26
N ILE A 137 -17.21 -9.07 0.21
CA ILE A 137 -18.26 -8.79 1.19
C ILE A 137 -17.80 -9.22 2.58
N ALA A 138 -17.24 -10.42 2.74
CA ALA A 138 -16.76 -10.92 4.03
C ALA A 138 -15.66 -10.02 4.63
N VAL A 139 -14.67 -9.60 3.82
CA VAL A 139 -13.62 -8.67 4.28
C VAL A 139 -14.24 -7.32 4.67
N SER A 140 -15.14 -6.79 3.85
CA SER A 140 -15.78 -5.50 4.13
C SER A 140 -16.58 -5.54 5.43
N LEU A 141 -17.33 -6.60 5.70
CA LEU A 141 -18.07 -6.78 6.96
C LEU A 141 -17.14 -6.81 8.16
N LEU A 142 -16.01 -7.52 8.09
CA LEU A 142 -15.03 -7.55 9.17
C LEU A 142 -14.39 -6.17 9.41
N TYR A 143 -14.07 -5.41 8.35
CA TYR A 143 -13.59 -4.04 8.50
C TYR A 143 -14.64 -3.12 9.13
N HIS A 144 -15.90 -3.20 8.72
CA HIS A 144 -17.00 -2.44 9.32
C HIS A 144 -17.22 -2.80 10.80
N ALA A 145 -16.99 -4.05 11.17
CA ALA A 145 -17.02 -4.50 12.56
C ALA A 145 -15.76 -4.08 13.37
N GLY A 146 -14.85 -3.29 12.78
CA GLY A 146 -13.65 -2.80 13.46
C GLY A 146 -12.52 -3.83 13.62
N VAL A 147 -12.57 -4.94 12.88
CA VAL A 147 -11.54 -5.99 12.97
C VAL A 147 -10.26 -5.52 12.28
N THR A 148 -9.16 -5.49 13.03
CA THR A 148 -7.83 -5.11 12.53
C THR A 148 -6.96 -6.31 12.12
N GLU A 149 -7.20 -7.50 12.73
CA GLU A 149 -6.45 -8.73 12.46
C GLU A 149 -7.28 -9.74 11.65
N ILE A 150 -7.58 -9.41 10.39
CA ILE A 150 -8.49 -10.17 9.53
C ILE A 150 -8.10 -11.66 9.42
N THR A 151 -6.82 -11.97 9.16
CA THR A 151 -6.35 -13.36 8.99
C THR A 151 -6.61 -14.19 10.25
N ARG A 152 -6.30 -13.66 11.42
CA ARG A 152 -6.54 -14.34 12.70
C ARG A 152 -8.02 -14.56 12.97
N THR A 153 -8.83 -13.56 12.65
CA THR A 153 -10.29 -13.62 12.78
C THR A 153 -10.88 -14.67 11.85
N LEU A 154 -10.46 -14.73 10.59
CA LEU A 154 -10.91 -15.75 9.64
C LEU A 154 -10.51 -17.16 10.08
N GLN A 155 -9.30 -17.34 10.61
CA GLN A 155 -8.88 -18.62 11.19
C GLN A 155 -9.74 -19.02 12.41
N ALA A 156 -10.08 -18.05 13.26
CA ALA A 156 -10.95 -18.28 14.41
C ALA A 156 -12.38 -18.67 13.99
N ILE A 157 -12.94 -17.99 12.97
CA ILE A 157 -14.24 -18.32 12.37
C ILE A 157 -14.19 -19.70 11.69
N GLY A 158 -13.08 -20.04 11.03
CA GLY A 158 -12.91 -21.37 10.43
C GLY A 158 -12.93 -22.51 11.44
N ARG A 159 -12.46 -22.26 12.66
CA ARG A 159 -12.50 -23.23 13.77
C ARG A 159 -13.87 -23.29 14.45
N ASP A 160 -14.56 -22.17 14.53
CA ASP A 160 -15.87 -22.03 15.16
C ASP A 160 -16.73 -21.07 14.33
N ARG A 161 -17.59 -21.64 13.49
CA ARG A 161 -18.42 -20.89 12.54
C ARG A 161 -19.47 -20.00 13.22
N THR A 162 -19.84 -20.27 14.47
CA THR A 162 -20.84 -19.47 15.20
C THR A 162 -20.31 -18.06 15.47
N ARG A 163 -19.00 -17.88 15.51
CA ARG A 163 -18.36 -16.57 15.69
C ARG A 163 -18.69 -15.56 14.61
N ILE A 164 -19.08 -16.00 13.40
CA ILE A 164 -19.44 -15.08 12.33
C ILE A 164 -20.63 -14.20 12.71
N LEU A 165 -21.55 -14.72 13.56
CA LEU A 165 -22.74 -13.98 13.99
C LEU A 165 -22.40 -12.73 14.81
N SER A 166 -21.27 -12.72 15.52
CA SER A 166 -20.84 -11.55 16.31
C SER A 166 -20.34 -10.38 15.45
N TYR A 167 -20.11 -10.60 14.18
CA TYR A 167 -19.64 -9.58 13.22
C TYR A 167 -20.73 -9.09 12.27
N LEU A 168 -21.94 -9.69 12.34
CA LEU A 168 -23.08 -9.24 11.54
C LEU A 168 -23.78 -8.07 12.26
N PRO A 169 -24.15 -6.99 11.55
CA PRO A 169 -25.03 -5.97 12.09
C PRO A 169 -26.42 -6.63 12.32
N LEU A 170 -26.79 -6.80 13.55
CA LEU A 170 -28.13 -7.21 13.98
C LEU A 170 -29.01 -5.97 14.16
#